data_b8c436bb4b49a8c0cbe9ad6241db5135
#
_entry.id   b8c436bb4b49a8c0cbe9ad6241db5135
#
_cell.length_a   1.000
_cell.length_b   1.000
_cell.length_c   1.000
_cell.angle_alpha   90.00
_cell.angle_beta   90.00
_cell.angle_gamma   90.00
#
_symmetry.space_group_name_H-M   'P 1'
#
loop_
_entity.id
_entity.type
_entity.pdbx_description
1 polymer ?
#
loop_
_entity_poly.entity_id
_entity_poly.type
_entity_poly.pdbx_seq_one_letter_code
_entity_poly.pdbx_strand_id
1 'polypeptide(L)'
;MALRLLIADDQAAFRDGIRAMLAVVPDIDVVGEASTGLEARRLACALRPDVVLMDLRMPVMDGVEATGHVRREVPTCRVVALTTFADDELVFGAIRAGAAAYLLKGADTPTLLGAIRGDGTALSPAVSAKVVSELRRLALMQPPSVAAPTSLSLREIEVVRLLAVGSTNKEIALALGLAEGTVKNHVTHVLEKLSVGDRTQAALRARELGLL
;
A
#
# COMPACT_ATOMS: atom_id res chain seq x y z
N MET A 1 -22.88 -17.14 14.30
CA MET A 1 -21.78 -18.12 14.11
C MET A 1 -20.54 -17.52 14.75
N ALA A 2 -19.76 -18.32 15.49
CA ALA A 2 -18.49 -17.84 16.03
C ALA A 2 -17.46 -17.65 14.91
N LEU A 3 -16.64 -16.60 14.98
CA LEU A 3 -15.52 -16.33 14.10
C LEU A 3 -14.42 -17.39 14.30
N ARG A 4 -14.05 -18.07 13.25
CA ARG A 4 -13.02 -19.13 13.28
C ARG A 4 -11.64 -18.48 13.12
N LEU A 5 -10.82 -18.59 14.16
CA LEU A 5 -9.51 -17.93 14.24
C LEU A 5 -8.36 -18.95 14.21
N LEU A 6 -7.36 -18.73 13.38
CA LEU A 6 -6.07 -19.40 13.41
C LEU A 6 -5.04 -18.45 14.01
N ILE A 7 -4.24 -18.92 14.97
CA ILE A 7 -3.15 -18.16 15.59
C ILE A 7 -1.82 -18.69 15.04
N ALA A 8 -1.00 -17.81 14.45
CA ALA A 8 0.30 -18.14 13.90
C ALA A 8 1.37 -17.25 14.56
N ASP A 9 2.23 -17.83 15.37
CA ASP A 9 3.28 -17.18 16.14
C ASP A 9 4.32 -18.22 16.55
N ASP A 10 5.60 -17.91 16.50
CA ASP A 10 6.67 -18.85 16.90
C ASP A 10 6.80 -18.98 18.42
N GLN A 11 6.28 -18.01 19.19
CA GLN A 11 6.34 -17.99 20.64
C GLN A 11 5.12 -18.71 21.26
N ALA A 12 5.30 -19.92 21.79
CA ALA A 12 4.26 -20.71 22.40
C ALA A 12 3.54 -19.95 23.53
N ALA A 13 4.29 -19.25 24.39
CA ALA A 13 3.71 -18.48 25.50
C ALA A 13 2.77 -17.37 25.01
N PHE A 14 3.04 -16.76 23.85
CA PHE A 14 2.17 -15.75 23.25
C PHE A 14 0.88 -16.40 22.74
N ARG A 15 0.96 -17.53 22.01
CA ARG A 15 -0.22 -18.26 21.55
C ARG A 15 -1.12 -18.69 22.72
N ASP A 16 -0.51 -19.26 23.79
CA ASP A 16 -1.23 -19.65 25.02
C ASP A 16 -1.94 -18.45 25.67
N GLY A 17 -1.27 -17.30 25.74
CA GLY A 17 -1.85 -16.06 26.27
C GLY A 17 -3.06 -15.58 25.46
N ILE A 18 -2.94 -15.54 24.13
CA ILE A 18 -4.05 -15.16 23.25
C ILE A 18 -5.20 -16.15 23.37
N ARG A 19 -4.93 -17.47 23.37
CA ARG A 19 -5.96 -18.51 23.53
C ARG A 19 -6.69 -18.39 24.87
N ALA A 20 -5.96 -18.18 25.97
CA ALA A 20 -6.56 -17.99 27.29
C ALA A 20 -7.45 -16.74 27.35
N MET A 21 -7.01 -15.64 26.76
CA MET A 21 -7.78 -14.40 26.66
C MET A 21 -9.06 -14.60 25.83
N LEU A 22 -8.98 -15.33 24.72
CA LEU A 22 -10.12 -15.57 23.83
C LEU A 22 -11.09 -16.62 24.35
N ALA A 23 -10.69 -17.49 25.29
CA ALA A 23 -11.55 -18.53 25.87
C ALA A 23 -12.81 -17.99 26.55
N VAL A 24 -12.80 -16.72 26.97
CA VAL A 24 -13.97 -16.04 27.59
C VAL A 24 -14.76 -15.18 26.59
N VAL A 25 -14.40 -15.23 25.31
CA VAL A 25 -15.01 -14.43 24.23
C VAL A 25 -15.90 -15.36 23.38
N PRO A 26 -17.22 -15.37 23.55
CA PRO A 26 -18.10 -16.43 23.02
C PRO A 26 -18.28 -16.40 21.50
N ASP A 27 -17.94 -15.30 20.84
CA ASP A 27 -18.09 -15.10 19.41
C ASP A 27 -16.80 -15.39 18.60
N ILE A 28 -15.73 -15.89 19.25
CA ILE A 28 -14.46 -16.26 18.59
C ILE A 28 -14.08 -17.68 18.98
N ASP A 29 -13.80 -18.53 17.99
CA ASP A 29 -13.36 -19.91 18.14
C ASP A 29 -11.95 -20.09 17.58
N VAL A 30 -10.99 -20.47 18.43
CA VAL A 30 -9.61 -20.76 18.01
C VAL A 30 -9.57 -22.16 17.41
N VAL A 31 -9.54 -22.24 16.08
CA VAL A 31 -9.62 -23.50 15.33
C VAL A 31 -8.26 -24.15 15.08
N GLY A 32 -7.16 -23.45 15.35
CA GLY A 32 -5.82 -24.00 15.19
C GLY A 32 -4.72 -23.03 15.61
N GLU A 33 -3.52 -23.58 15.77
CA GLU A 33 -2.30 -22.85 16.08
C GLU A 33 -1.16 -23.28 15.14
N ALA A 34 -0.30 -22.34 14.77
CA ALA A 34 0.88 -22.56 13.94
C ALA A 34 2.10 -21.91 14.59
N SER A 35 3.26 -22.52 14.46
CA SER A 35 4.55 -22.02 14.94
C SER A 35 5.45 -21.50 13.84
N THR A 36 5.07 -21.65 12.58
CA THR A 36 5.78 -21.19 11.38
C THR A 36 4.80 -20.70 10.32
N GLY A 37 5.27 -19.83 9.42
CA GLY A 37 4.44 -19.38 8.29
C GLY A 37 4.00 -20.51 7.36
N LEU A 38 4.86 -21.52 7.17
CA LEU A 38 4.51 -22.69 6.37
C LEU A 38 3.37 -23.52 6.99
N GLU A 39 3.41 -23.70 8.31
CA GLU A 39 2.33 -24.37 9.05
C GLU A 39 1.04 -23.54 9.02
N ALA A 40 1.14 -22.22 9.20
CA ALA A 40 0.01 -21.30 9.11
C ALA A 40 -0.68 -21.37 7.75
N ARG A 41 0.08 -21.36 6.65
CA ARG A 41 -0.45 -21.55 5.29
C ARG A 41 -1.19 -22.88 5.16
N ARG A 42 -0.56 -23.99 5.57
CA ARG A 42 -1.15 -25.33 5.48
C ARG A 42 -2.46 -25.44 6.26
N LEU A 43 -2.46 -24.93 7.50
CA LEU A 43 -3.65 -24.95 8.36
C LEU A 43 -4.74 -24.01 7.84
N ALA A 44 -4.40 -22.85 7.31
CA ALA A 44 -5.38 -21.94 6.68
C ALA A 44 -6.10 -22.62 5.50
N CYS A 45 -5.38 -23.34 4.65
CA CYS A 45 -5.99 -24.10 3.55
C CYS A 45 -6.90 -25.25 4.04
N ALA A 46 -6.48 -25.96 5.08
CA ALA A 46 -7.21 -27.13 5.62
C ALA A 46 -8.45 -26.71 6.43
N LEU A 47 -8.29 -25.72 7.31
CA LEU A 47 -9.31 -25.32 8.27
C LEU A 47 -10.25 -24.23 7.75
N ARG A 48 -9.83 -23.48 6.71
CA ARG A 48 -10.59 -22.34 6.16
C ARG A 48 -11.07 -21.39 7.26
N PRO A 49 -10.15 -20.81 8.07
CA PRO A 49 -10.53 -19.88 9.12
C PRO A 49 -11.05 -18.56 8.51
N ASP A 50 -11.87 -17.83 9.27
CA ASP A 50 -12.32 -16.50 8.90
C ASP A 50 -11.19 -15.47 9.05
N VAL A 51 -10.33 -15.69 10.08
CA VAL A 51 -9.22 -14.79 10.41
C VAL A 51 -7.97 -15.58 10.77
N VAL A 52 -6.82 -15.09 10.36
CA VAL A 52 -5.50 -15.51 10.86
C VAL A 52 -4.86 -14.36 11.61
N LEU A 53 -4.50 -14.54 12.88
CA LEU A 53 -3.51 -13.70 13.56
C LEU A 53 -2.13 -14.19 13.15
N MET A 54 -1.36 -13.35 12.48
CA MET A 54 -0.10 -13.73 11.84
C MET A 54 1.06 -12.94 12.40
N ASP A 55 1.94 -13.58 13.16
CA ASP A 55 3.23 -12.96 13.46
C ASP A 55 4.05 -12.81 12.17
N LEU A 56 4.70 -11.68 12.01
CA LEU A 56 5.51 -11.41 10.82
C LEU A 56 6.90 -12.03 10.91
N ARG A 57 7.41 -12.31 12.12
CA ARG A 57 8.73 -12.89 12.31
C ARG A 57 8.62 -14.33 12.78
N MET A 58 8.61 -15.25 11.85
CA MET A 58 8.58 -16.69 12.13
C MET A 58 9.70 -17.42 11.38
N PRO A 59 10.19 -18.56 11.91
CA PRO A 59 11.19 -19.36 11.21
C PRO A 59 10.59 -20.09 9.99
N VAL A 60 11.46 -20.55 9.07
CA VAL A 60 11.17 -21.34 7.86
C VAL A 60 10.50 -20.53 6.76
N MET A 61 9.36 -19.93 7.05
CA MET A 61 8.60 -18.99 6.21
C MET A 61 8.15 -17.87 7.12
N ASP A 62 8.45 -16.63 6.77
CA ASP A 62 8.01 -15.47 7.54
C ASP A 62 6.51 -15.18 7.34
N GLY A 63 5.95 -14.34 8.20
CA GLY A 63 4.53 -14.03 8.15
C GLY A 63 4.11 -13.16 6.98
N VAL A 64 5.04 -12.41 6.37
CA VAL A 64 4.76 -11.61 5.17
C VAL A 64 4.52 -12.54 3.98
N GLU A 65 5.43 -13.50 3.77
CA GLU A 65 5.31 -14.50 2.72
C GLU A 65 4.07 -15.38 2.95
N ALA A 66 3.86 -15.84 4.20
CA ALA A 66 2.69 -16.63 4.58
C ALA A 66 1.38 -15.87 4.31
N THR A 67 1.32 -14.57 4.62
CA THR A 67 0.17 -13.71 4.32
C THR A 67 -0.15 -13.71 2.83
N GLY A 68 0.85 -13.53 1.97
CA GLY A 68 0.67 -13.56 0.52
C GLY A 68 0.11 -14.89 0.02
N HIS A 69 0.55 -16.01 0.59
CA HIS A 69 0.01 -17.33 0.29
C HIS A 69 -1.42 -17.49 0.75
N VAL A 70 -1.73 -17.19 2.01
CA VAL A 70 -3.08 -17.30 2.58
C VAL A 70 -4.07 -16.46 1.78
N ARG A 71 -3.74 -15.24 1.43
CA ARG A 71 -4.60 -14.35 0.64
C ARG A 71 -4.90 -14.88 -0.77
N ARG A 72 -3.97 -15.58 -1.40
CA ARG A 72 -4.18 -16.20 -2.72
C ARG A 72 -4.97 -17.52 -2.64
N GLU A 73 -4.67 -18.35 -1.65
CA GLU A 73 -5.22 -19.71 -1.54
C GLU A 73 -6.56 -19.76 -0.79
N VAL A 74 -6.78 -18.79 0.12
CA VAL A 74 -8.01 -18.63 0.91
C VAL A 74 -8.47 -17.17 0.88
N PRO A 75 -8.99 -16.65 -0.25
CA PRO A 75 -9.29 -15.21 -0.43
C PRO A 75 -10.32 -14.66 0.57
N THR A 76 -11.17 -15.51 1.12
CA THR A 76 -12.17 -15.15 2.15
C THR A 76 -11.56 -14.93 3.53
N CYS A 77 -10.37 -15.50 3.78
CA CYS A 77 -9.69 -15.36 5.06
C CYS A 77 -9.06 -13.97 5.20
N ARG A 78 -9.32 -13.28 6.29
CA ARG A 78 -8.64 -12.03 6.66
C ARG A 78 -7.36 -12.35 7.41
N VAL A 79 -6.30 -11.61 7.13
CA VAL A 79 -5.04 -11.73 7.87
C VAL A 79 -4.83 -10.47 8.70
N VAL A 80 -4.71 -10.62 10.00
CA VAL A 80 -4.33 -9.58 10.96
C VAL A 80 -2.86 -9.80 11.31
N ALA A 81 -1.99 -8.92 10.83
CA ALA A 81 -0.56 -8.99 11.10
C ALA A 81 -0.24 -8.54 12.53
N LEU A 82 0.59 -9.30 13.24
CA LEU A 82 1.11 -8.98 14.56
C LEU A 82 2.63 -8.84 14.50
N THR A 83 3.18 -7.91 15.28
CA THR A 83 4.65 -7.77 15.43
C THR A 83 5.02 -7.14 16.75
N THR A 84 6.23 -7.40 17.23
CA THR A 84 6.80 -6.72 18.39
C THR A 84 7.31 -5.31 18.10
N PHE A 85 7.71 -5.03 16.85
CA PHE A 85 8.28 -3.76 16.45
C PHE A 85 7.61 -3.22 15.20
N ALA A 86 7.42 -1.91 15.14
CA ALA A 86 6.96 -1.19 13.95
C ALA A 86 8.14 -0.99 12.97
N ASP A 87 8.69 -2.08 12.42
CA ASP A 87 9.69 -2.07 11.37
C ASP A 87 9.01 -1.73 10.04
N ASP A 88 9.50 -0.68 9.36
CA ASP A 88 8.84 -0.14 8.17
C ASP A 88 8.78 -1.16 7.03
N GLU A 89 9.84 -1.96 6.83
CA GLU A 89 9.86 -2.99 5.79
C GLU A 89 8.81 -4.08 6.03
N LEU A 90 8.65 -4.52 7.28
CA LEU A 90 7.65 -5.53 7.65
C LEU A 90 6.23 -4.98 7.54
N VAL A 91 6.00 -3.73 7.99
CA VAL A 91 4.69 -3.06 7.85
C VAL A 91 4.27 -3.01 6.39
N PHE A 92 5.13 -2.47 5.52
CA PHE A 92 4.82 -2.34 4.10
C PHE A 92 4.79 -3.68 3.38
N GLY A 93 5.62 -4.63 3.79
CA GLY A 93 5.58 -6.01 3.32
C GLY A 93 4.23 -6.65 3.58
N ALA A 94 3.72 -6.59 4.82
CA ALA A 94 2.44 -7.17 5.20
C ALA A 94 1.26 -6.51 4.47
N ILE A 95 1.26 -5.18 4.31
CA ILE A 95 0.24 -4.45 3.56
C ILE A 95 0.24 -4.89 2.09
N ARG A 96 1.40 -4.94 1.45
CA ARG A 96 1.53 -5.42 0.05
C ARG A 96 1.11 -6.86 -0.12
N ALA A 97 1.37 -7.71 0.88
CA ALA A 97 0.92 -9.10 0.89
C ALA A 97 -0.60 -9.26 1.09
N GLY A 98 -1.31 -8.17 1.45
CA GLY A 98 -2.76 -8.13 1.59
C GLY A 98 -3.26 -8.35 3.01
N ALA A 99 -2.46 -8.04 4.04
CA ALA A 99 -2.95 -8.02 5.42
C ALA A 99 -4.09 -7.00 5.56
N ALA A 100 -5.17 -7.40 6.25
CA ALA A 100 -6.35 -6.57 6.47
C ALA A 100 -6.18 -5.61 7.65
N ALA A 101 -5.32 -5.96 8.61
CA ALA A 101 -4.99 -5.14 9.77
C ALA A 101 -3.54 -5.38 10.20
N TYR A 102 -2.99 -4.41 10.94
CA TYR A 102 -1.65 -4.49 11.49
C TYR A 102 -1.62 -3.98 12.92
N LEU A 103 -1.19 -4.81 13.86
CA LEU A 103 -1.14 -4.50 15.27
C LEU A 103 0.25 -4.79 15.86
N LEU A 104 0.60 -4.06 16.92
CA LEU A 104 1.71 -4.43 17.79
C LEU A 104 1.25 -5.51 18.78
N LYS A 105 2.13 -6.46 19.13
CA LYS A 105 1.85 -7.52 20.15
C LYS A 105 1.54 -6.94 21.54
N GLY A 106 1.79 -5.64 21.77
CA GLY A 106 1.38 -4.91 22.99
C GLY A 106 0.05 -4.18 22.86
N ALA A 107 -0.73 -4.40 21.80
CA ALA A 107 -2.06 -3.81 21.67
C ALA A 107 -2.98 -4.30 22.80
N ASP A 108 -3.86 -3.41 23.26
CA ASP A 108 -4.87 -3.78 24.27
C ASP A 108 -5.92 -4.77 23.72
N THR A 109 -6.59 -5.47 24.62
CA THR A 109 -7.59 -6.47 24.26
C THR A 109 -8.72 -5.91 23.38
N PRO A 110 -9.30 -4.72 23.64
CA PRO A 110 -10.33 -4.15 22.78
C PRO A 110 -9.83 -3.91 21.34
N THR A 111 -8.62 -3.40 21.17
CA THR A 111 -8.02 -3.17 19.86
C THR A 111 -7.80 -4.48 19.09
N LEU A 112 -7.30 -5.53 19.77
CA LEU A 112 -7.12 -6.84 19.17
C LEU A 112 -8.45 -7.47 18.76
N LEU A 113 -9.46 -7.44 19.63
CA LEU A 113 -10.79 -7.95 19.33
C LEU A 113 -11.46 -7.20 18.18
N GLY A 114 -11.32 -5.88 18.13
CA GLY A 114 -11.80 -5.06 17.03
C GLY A 114 -11.16 -5.44 15.69
N ALA A 115 -9.86 -5.69 15.66
CA ALA A 115 -9.14 -6.14 14.45
C ALA A 115 -9.59 -7.55 14.02
N ILE A 116 -9.78 -8.49 14.97
CA ILE A 116 -10.28 -9.84 14.70
C ILE A 116 -11.70 -9.78 14.12
N ARG A 117 -12.59 -8.96 14.68
CA ARG A 117 -13.96 -8.79 14.19
C ARG A 117 -14.05 -8.01 12.88
N GLY A 118 -13.07 -7.17 12.62
CA GLY A 118 -13.08 -6.25 11.48
C GLY A 118 -13.85 -4.95 11.78
N ASP A 119 -14.09 -4.65 13.04
CA ASP A 119 -14.90 -3.51 13.53
C ASP A 119 -13.99 -2.36 13.96
N GLY A 120 -12.96 -2.02 13.28
CA GLY A 120 -12.09 -0.97 13.80
C GLY A 120 -11.05 -0.47 12.81
N THR A 121 -10.23 0.45 13.29
CA THR A 121 -9.07 0.92 12.55
C THR A 121 -8.14 -0.26 12.27
N ALA A 122 -8.04 -0.65 11.01
CA ALA A 122 -7.19 -1.72 10.52
C ALA A 122 -5.69 -1.52 10.84
N LEU A 123 -5.32 -0.34 11.32
CA LEU A 123 -3.94 0.06 11.60
C LEU A 123 -3.90 0.81 12.94
N SER A 124 -2.93 0.47 13.79
CA SER A 124 -2.66 1.30 14.97
C SER A 124 -2.26 2.74 14.55
N PRO A 125 -2.46 3.77 15.40
CA PRO A 125 -2.09 5.15 15.07
C PRO A 125 -0.64 5.31 14.61
N ALA A 126 0.29 4.57 15.23
CA ALA A 126 1.70 4.56 14.85
C ALA A 126 1.93 4.00 13.44
N VAL A 127 1.21 2.94 13.06
CA VAL A 127 1.28 2.33 11.72
C VAL A 127 0.57 3.22 10.70
N SER A 128 -0.56 3.81 11.04
CA SER A 128 -1.27 4.76 10.16
C SER A 128 -0.38 5.94 9.77
N ALA A 129 0.33 6.53 10.74
CA ALA A 129 1.27 7.63 10.47
C ALA A 129 2.39 7.20 9.50
N LYS A 130 2.94 6.00 9.66
CA LYS A 130 3.97 5.43 8.77
C LYS A 130 3.43 5.19 7.36
N VAL A 131 2.25 4.60 7.24
CA VAL A 131 1.61 4.36 5.92
C VAL A 131 1.39 5.69 5.19
N VAL A 132 0.89 6.71 5.89
CA VAL A 132 0.70 8.05 5.30
C VAL A 132 2.03 8.67 4.89
N SER A 133 3.09 8.54 5.70
CA SER A 133 4.42 9.06 5.35
C SER A 133 5.01 8.36 4.13
N GLU A 134 4.83 7.04 4.02
CA GLU A 134 5.31 6.26 2.88
C GLU A 134 4.49 6.54 1.60
N LEU A 135 3.18 6.69 1.71
CA LEU A 135 2.35 7.13 0.58
C LEU A 135 2.79 8.51 0.07
N ARG A 136 3.11 9.44 0.98
CA ARG A 136 3.69 10.74 0.60
C ARG A 136 5.06 10.56 -0.07
N ARG A 137 5.94 9.71 0.48
CA ARG A 137 7.25 9.41 -0.11
C ARG A 137 7.12 8.80 -1.50
N LEU A 138 6.23 7.83 -1.67
CA LEU A 138 5.96 7.20 -2.96
C LEU A 138 5.34 8.19 -3.95
N ALA A 139 4.43 9.05 -3.51
CA ALA A 139 3.88 10.12 -4.34
C ALA A 139 4.94 11.14 -4.79
N LEU A 140 5.94 11.39 -3.93
CA LEU A 140 7.08 12.26 -4.25
C LEU A 140 8.18 11.54 -5.06
N MET A 141 8.28 10.21 -4.94
CA MET A 141 9.23 9.34 -5.64
C MET A 141 8.63 8.71 -6.91
N GLN A 142 7.34 8.87 -7.17
CA GLN A 142 6.84 8.50 -8.48
C GLN A 142 7.58 9.38 -9.49
N PRO A 143 8.43 8.79 -10.35
CA PRO A 143 8.65 9.43 -11.63
C PRO A 143 7.24 9.63 -12.19
N PRO A 144 6.98 10.78 -12.88
CA PRO A 144 5.63 11.03 -13.37
C PRO A 144 5.09 9.74 -13.95
N SER A 145 4.00 9.26 -13.37
CA SER A 145 3.34 7.99 -13.72
C SER A 145 3.50 7.79 -15.22
N VAL A 146 3.98 6.61 -15.63
CA VAL A 146 3.76 6.11 -16.99
C VAL A 146 2.27 5.77 -17.08
N ALA A 147 1.44 6.80 -16.88
CA ALA A 147 0.10 6.84 -17.38
C ALA A 147 0.21 6.87 -18.89
N ALA A 148 -0.68 6.19 -19.57
CA ALA A 148 -0.74 6.05 -21.02
C ALA A 148 -0.20 7.28 -21.78
N PRO A 149 0.48 7.15 -22.92
CA PRO A 149 1.42 8.11 -23.51
C PRO A 149 0.87 9.50 -23.90
N THR A 150 -0.11 10.01 -23.17
CA THR A 150 -0.79 11.29 -23.50
C THR A 150 -1.34 12.09 -22.33
N SER A 151 -1.01 11.82 -21.05
CA SER A 151 -1.55 12.67 -19.96
C SER A 151 -0.57 13.78 -19.57
N LEU A 152 -0.57 14.84 -20.32
CA LEU A 152 -0.04 16.12 -19.87
C LEU A 152 -0.90 16.64 -18.70
N SER A 153 -0.28 17.17 -17.64
CA SER A 153 -0.98 17.89 -16.59
C SER A 153 -1.65 19.16 -17.16
N LEU A 154 -2.64 19.70 -16.45
CA LEU A 154 -3.29 20.96 -16.87
C LEU A 154 -2.23 22.05 -17.13
N ARG A 155 -1.19 22.13 -16.32
CA ARG A 155 -0.12 23.12 -16.47
C ARG A 155 0.77 22.86 -17.69
N GLU A 156 1.05 21.60 -18.00
CA GLU A 156 1.79 21.23 -19.22
C GLU A 156 0.96 21.47 -20.49
N ILE A 157 -0.36 21.29 -20.41
CA ILE A 157 -1.28 21.65 -21.52
C ILE A 157 -1.24 23.16 -21.77
N GLU A 158 -1.27 24.01 -20.73
CA GLU A 158 -1.14 25.46 -20.88
C GLU A 158 0.19 25.85 -21.53
N VAL A 159 1.30 25.21 -21.09
CA VAL A 159 2.62 25.43 -21.69
C VAL A 159 2.63 25.01 -23.17
N VAL A 160 2.07 23.84 -23.52
CA VAL A 160 2.02 23.34 -24.91
C VAL A 160 1.20 24.28 -25.80
N ARG A 161 0.08 24.81 -25.31
CA ARG A 161 -0.73 25.79 -26.05
C ARG A 161 0.06 27.06 -26.43
N LEU A 162 0.83 27.58 -25.48
CA LEU A 162 1.68 28.75 -25.71
C LEU A 162 2.88 28.41 -26.60
N LEU A 163 3.45 27.21 -26.51
CA LEU A 163 4.47 26.71 -27.43
C LEU A 163 3.94 26.65 -28.87
N ALA A 164 2.72 26.20 -29.06
CA ALA A 164 2.07 26.01 -30.36
C ALA A 164 1.85 27.35 -31.10
N VAL A 165 1.66 28.45 -30.38
CA VAL A 165 1.56 29.80 -30.95
C VAL A 165 2.92 30.47 -31.07
N GLY A 166 4.04 29.75 -30.79
CA GLY A 166 5.41 30.25 -30.99
C GLY A 166 6.00 31.05 -29.83
N SER A 167 5.34 31.12 -28.66
CA SER A 167 5.78 31.91 -27.51
C SER A 167 7.14 31.42 -26.97
N THR A 168 8.04 32.33 -26.66
CA THR A 168 9.31 32.04 -25.98
C THR A 168 9.11 31.65 -24.53
N ASN A 169 10.11 31.02 -23.88
CA ASN A 169 10.01 30.66 -22.45
C ASN A 169 9.77 31.89 -21.56
N LYS A 170 10.30 33.06 -21.94
CA LYS A 170 10.08 34.33 -21.23
C LYS A 170 8.64 34.80 -21.34
N GLU A 171 8.02 34.70 -22.52
CA GLU A 171 6.63 35.05 -22.75
C GLU A 171 5.67 34.08 -22.05
N ILE A 172 5.99 32.78 -22.08
CA ILE A 172 5.25 31.76 -21.34
C ILE A 172 5.34 32.02 -19.83
N ALA A 173 6.52 32.35 -19.31
CA ALA A 173 6.72 32.70 -17.91
C ALA A 173 5.86 33.87 -17.48
N LEU A 174 5.83 34.94 -18.30
CA LEU A 174 5.00 36.11 -18.06
C LEU A 174 3.49 35.78 -18.10
N ALA A 175 3.05 35.04 -19.12
CA ALA A 175 1.66 34.69 -19.31
C ALA A 175 1.11 33.77 -18.19
N LEU A 176 1.97 32.89 -17.65
CA LEU A 176 1.58 31.91 -16.66
C LEU A 176 1.95 32.29 -15.21
N GLY A 177 2.59 33.45 -14.99
CA GLY A 177 3.03 33.89 -13.66
C GLY A 177 4.12 33.00 -13.06
N LEU A 178 5.06 32.48 -13.87
CA LEU A 178 6.12 31.57 -13.47
C LEU A 178 7.51 32.21 -13.64
N ALA A 179 8.52 31.61 -12.98
CA ALA A 179 9.91 31.90 -13.32
C ALA A 179 10.29 31.19 -14.63
N GLU A 180 11.15 31.80 -15.44
CA GLU A 180 11.60 31.27 -16.74
C GLU A 180 12.27 29.89 -16.61
N GLY A 181 13.03 29.66 -15.51
CA GLY A 181 13.60 28.33 -15.19
C GLY A 181 12.53 27.25 -14.96
N THR A 182 11.40 27.60 -14.35
CA THR A 182 10.26 26.69 -14.14
C THR A 182 9.61 26.32 -15.47
N VAL A 183 9.45 27.30 -16.37
CA VAL A 183 8.94 27.05 -17.73
C VAL A 183 9.87 26.11 -18.50
N LYS A 184 11.18 26.31 -18.41
CA LYS A 184 12.17 25.41 -19.05
C LYS A 184 12.00 23.96 -18.59
N ASN A 185 11.77 23.74 -17.30
CA ASN A 185 11.51 22.40 -16.77
C ASN A 185 10.18 21.81 -17.30
N HIS A 186 9.11 22.60 -17.33
CA HIS A 186 7.84 22.17 -17.93
C HIS A 186 7.98 21.81 -19.41
N VAL A 187 8.72 22.59 -20.18
CA VAL A 187 9.00 22.30 -21.59
C VAL A 187 9.74 20.98 -21.73
N THR A 188 10.78 20.74 -20.93
CA THR A 188 11.52 19.45 -20.94
C THR A 188 10.58 18.28 -20.67
N HIS A 189 9.76 18.35 -19.63
CA HIS A 189 8.80 17.29 -19.30
C HIS A 189 7.74 17.07 -20.39
N VAL A 190 7.30 18.16 -21.05
CA VAL A 190 6.38 18.06 -22.19
C VAL A 190 7.03 17.30 -23.36
N LEU A 191 8.28 17.61 -23.70
CA LEU A 191 9.01 16.92 -24.77
C LEU A 191 9.16 15.43 -24.48
N GLU A 192 9.52 15.09 -23.23
CA GLU A 192 9.64 13.70 -22.78
C GLU A 192 8.30 12.96 -22.85
N LYS A 193 7.23 13.55 -22.31
CA LYS A 193 5.90 12.94 -22.30
C LYS A 193 5.28 12.75 -23.67
N LEU A 194 5.53 13.67 -24.58
CA LEU A 194 5.10 13.56 -25.98
C LEU A 194 6.06 12.71 -26.83
N SER A 195 7.20 12.28 -26.27
CA SER A 195 8.25 11.52 -26.95
C SER A 195 8.74 12.22 -28.21
N VAL A 196 9.01 13.53 -28.11
CA VAL A 196 9.47 14.38 -29.24
C VAL A 196 10.79 15.09 -28.89
N GLY A 197 11.58 15.40 -29.93
CA GLY A 197 12.93 15.95 -29.77
C GLY A 197 13.00 17.48 -29.63
N ASP A 198 11.97 18.20 -30.06
CA ASP A 198 11.98 19.66 -30.05
C ASP A 198 10.57 20.26 -29.86
N ARG A 199 10.53 21.57 -29.60
CA ARG A 199 9.31 22.33 -29.34
C ARG A 199 8.32 22.37 -30.51
N THR A 200 8.85 22.33 -31.75
CA THR A 200 8.03 22.36 -32.97
C THR A 200 7.28 21.02 -33.11
N GLN A 201 7.99 19.94 -32.89
CA GLN A 201 7.39 18.61 -32.84
C GLN A 201 6.37 18.47 -31.70
N ALA A 202 6.63 19.07 -30.53
CA ALA A 202 5.67 19.09 -29.43
C ALA A 202 4.37 19.81 -29.81
N ALA A 203 4.46 20.94 -30.50
CA ALA A 203 3.29 21.68 -30.97
C ALA A 203 2.46 20.87 -32.00
N LEU A 204 3.14 20.24 -32.96
CA LEU A 204 2.48 19.37 -33.97
C LEU A 204 1.80 18.17 -33.28
N ARG A 205 2.50 17.50 -32.38
CA ARG A 205 1.99 16.33 -31.67
C ARG A 205 0.79 16.67 -30.79
N ALA A 206 0.84 17.81 -30.10
CA ALA A 206 -0.29 18.29 -29.31
C ALA A 206 -1.53 18.58 -30.15
N ARG A 207 -1.36 19.08 -31.37
CA ARG A 207 -2.45 19.30 -32.32
C ARG A 207 -3.08 17.98 -32.80
N GLU A 208 -2.25 16.98 -33.15
CA GLU A 208 -2.72 15.63 -33.51
C GLU A 208 -3.53 14.96 -32.40
N LEU A 209 -3.17 15.22 -31.15
CA LEU A 209 -3.85 14.69 -29.95
C LEU A 209 -5.09 15.51 -29.54
N GLY A 210 -5.45 16.58 -30.26
CA GLY A 210 -6.61 17.42 -29.94
C GLY A 210 -6.47 18.23 -28.65
N LEU A 211 -5.25 18.54 -28.23
CA LEU A 211 -4.95 19.31 -27.01
C LEU A 211 -4.95 20.82 -27.21
N LEU A 212 -5.05 21.28 -28.45
CA LEU A 212 -5.02 22.69 -28.87
C LEU A 212 -6.39 23.17 -29.30
#